data_2842ebb345323b6ef824323b6c046b3f
#
_entry.id   2842ebb345323b6ef824323b6c046b3f
#
_cell.length_a   1.000
_cell.length_b   1.000
_cell.length_c   1.000
_cell.angle_alpha   90.00
_cell.angle_beta   90.00
_cell.angle_gamma   90.00
#
_symmetry.space_group_name_H-M   'P 1'
#
loop_
_entity.id
_entity.type
_entity.pdbx_description
1 polymer ?
#
loop_
_entity_poly.entity_id
_entity_poly.type
_entity_poly.pdbx_seq_one_letter_code
_entity_poly.pdbx_strand_id
1 'polypeptide(L)'
;MEPIKFIHAADLHLDSPMVGLKDLPDFIFERLKESTFRSFIKLIDVAISEKVDFVILAGDLYDASDRSIKAQNILREQMLRLHKAGIRAFIVHGNHDHLGGEWIKLTMPENVFIFGEIPEVTRIQKNDTIIHLYGFSYKERHVDERMVQLYQKEEAAGYHIGILHGNLEGLTEHGNYAPFTISDLIEKQFDYWALGHIHKRAEINTVPPIIYPGNIQGRHKKETGIKGCYLIELQEHICEKRFIETNDVVWDEVVLDCSSFNSFEVLLSNCIKLLESKRREGKAIILKLELQHLSMSEIEEKAIRSGELIEFLQETERIQQSFVWVNELKVKKQLVWDEESLRSQSPFYKEMLDLANEEIVLKALSPLYRHKQASRWIDELSLTDQKEIVADAKQLLLELLVEGVNE
;
A
#
# COMPACT_ATOMS: atom_id res chain seq x y z
N MET A 1 24.44 4.34 -26.34
CA MET A 1 23.60 3.13 -26.21
C MET A 1 22.20 3.48 -26.69
N GLU A 2 21.48 2.54 -27.30
CA GLU A 2 20.07 2.77 -27.64
C GLU A 2 19.22 2.93 -26.38
N PRO A 3 18.15 3.74 -26.41
CA PRO A 3 17.24 3.86 -25.31
C PRO A 3 16.53 2.53 -25.04
N ILE A 4 16.40 2.18 -23.78
CA ILE A 4 15.63 1.02 -23.33
C ILE A 4 14.42 1.47 -22.57
N LYS A 5 13.31 0.75 -22.75
CA LYS A 5 12.01 1.07 -22.15
C LYS A 5 11.46 -0.13 -21.41
N PHE A 6 11.09 0.02 -20.15
CA PHE A 6 10.60 -1.10 -19.35
C PHE A 6 9.58 -0.67 -18.29
N ILE A 7 8.78 -1.64 -17.83
CA ILE A 7 7.93 -1.48 -16.64
C ILE A 7 8.71 -1.96 -15.43
N HIS A 8 8.67 -1.16 -14.37
CA HIS A 8 9.07 -1.56 -13.03
C HIS A 8 7.86 -1.58 -12.11
N ALA A 9 7.49 -2.76 -11.64
CA ALA A 9 6.43 -3.01 -10.67
C ALA A 9 6.93 -3.90 -9.55
N ALA A 10 6.28 -3.85 -8.40
CA ALA A 10 6.55 -4.65 -7.23
C ALA A 10 5.25 -4.89 -6.43
N ASP A 11 5.31 -5.77 -5.46
CA ASP A 11 4.28 -5.93 -4.44
C ASP A 11 2.88 -6.11 -5.04
N LEU A 12 2.75 -7.10 -5.95
CA LEU A 12 1.50 -7.38 -6.65
C LEU A 12 0.45 -7.96 -5.73
N HIS A 13 0.88 -8.78 -4.77
CA HIS A 13 0.05 -9.46 -3.78
C HIS A 13 -1.25 -10.02 -4.38
N LEU A 14 -1.11 -10.78 -5.47
CA LEU A 14 -2.24 -11.40 -6.16
C LEU A 14 -3.00 -12.33 -5.21
N ASP A 15 -4.34 -12.22 -5.24
CA ASP A 15 -5.24 -12.97 -4.37
C ASP A 15 -5.10 -12.64 -2.87
N SER A 16 -4.69 -11.39 -2.56
CA SER A 16 -4.58 -10.93 -1.18
C SER A 16 -5.92 -11.05 -0.45
N PRO A 17 -5.94 -11.66 0.75
CA PRO A 17 -7.13 -11.67 1.57
C PRO A 17 -7.48 -10.24 2.00
N MET A 18 -8.63 -9.74 1.60
CA MET A 18 -9.11 -8.43 2.01
C MET A 18 -9.59 -8.49 3.46
N VAL A 19 -8.69 -8.22 4.40
CA VAL A 19 -8.93 -8.34 5.84
C VAL A 19 -9.63 -7.10 6.40
N GLY A 20 -10.54 -7.29 7.38
CA GLY A 20 -11.18 -6.18 8.08
C GLY A 20 -12.39 -5.55 7.39
N LEU A 21 -12.95 -6.18 6.35
CA LEU A 21 -14.00 -5.64 5.49
C LEU A 21 -15.32 -6.45 5.58
N LYS A 22 -15.66 -6.96 6.76
CA LYS A 22 -16.81 -7.88 6.96
C LYS A 22 -18.18 -7.23 6.74
N ASP A 23 -18.26 -5.92 6.81
CA ASP A 23 -19.53 -5.16 6.74
C ASP A 23 -19.75 -4.48 5.38
N LEU A 24 -18.95 -4.82 4.38
CA LEU A 24 -19.15 -4.29 3.03
C LEU A 24 -20.21 -5.09 2.27
N PRO A 25 -21.03 -4.41 1.44
CA PRO A 25 -21.91 -5.09 0.49
C PRO A 25 -21.13 -6.09 -0.39
N ASP A 26 -21.71 -7.26 -0.67
CA ASP A 26 -21.08 -8.37 -1.38
C ASP A 26 -20.40 -7.94 -2.68
N PHE A 27 -21.04 -7.09 -3.47
CA PHE A 27 -20.48 -6.63 -4.75
C PHE A 27 -19.24 -5.73 -4.59
N ILE A 28 -19.15 -4.90 -3.52
CA ILE A 28 -17.93 -4.13 -3.19
C ILE A 28 -16.83 -5.09 -2.76
N PHE A 29 -17.16 -6.03 -1.89
CA PHE A 29 -16.22 -7.03 -1.41
C PHE A 29 -15.65 -7.88 -2.56
N GLU A 30 -16.50 -8.37 -3.47
CA GLU A 30 -16.04 -9.12 -4.64
C GLU A 30 -15.17 -8.24 -5.56
N ARG A 31 -15.48 -6.95 -5.76
CA ARG A 31 -14.63 -6.06 -6.53
C ARG A 31 -13.27 -5.86 -5.88
N LEU A 32 -13.22 -5.72 -4.56
CA LEU A 32 -11.97 -5.61 -3.81
C LEU A 32 -11.11 -6.87 -3.99
N LYS A 33 -11.68 -8.05 -3.87
CA LYS A 33 -10.98 -9.34 -4.09
C LYS A 33 -10.39 -9.45 -5.50
N GLU A 34 -11.08 -8.94 -6.51
CA GLU A 34 -10.62 -8.96 -7.90
C GLU A 34 -9.66 -7.79 -8.22
N SER A 35 -9.51 -6.81 -7.35
CA SER A 35 -8.82 -5.55 -7.64
C SER A 35 -7.33 -5.72 -7.94
N THR A 36 -6.63 -6.63 -7.25
CA THR A 36 -5.21 -6.93 -7.50
C THR A 36 -5.03 -7.56 -8.88
N PHE A 37 -5.92 -8.46 -9.28
CA PHE A 37 -5.90 -9.06 -10.62
C PHE A 37 -6.19 -8.04 -11.73
N ARG A 38 -7.18 -7.17 -11.53
CA ARG A 38 -7.51 -6.09 -12.49
C ARG A 38 -6.36 -5.12 -12.65
N SER A 39 -5.72 -4.74 -11.54
CA SER A 39 -4.54 -3.88 -11.55
C SER A 39 -3.38 -4.51 -12.32
N PHE A 40 -3.14 -5.80 -12.11
CA PHE A 40 -2.08 -6.53 -12.82
C PHE A 40 -2.38 -6.65 -14.32
N ILE A 41 -3.62 -6.97 -14.70
CA ILE A 41 -4.04 -7.01 -16.11
C ILE A 41 -3.79 -5.66 -16.78
N LYS A 42 -4.19 -4.55 -16.12
CA LYS A 42 -3.98 -3.19 -16.62
C LYS A 42 -2.48 -2.85 -16.79
N LEU A 43 -1.64 -3.30 -15.85
CA LEU A 43 -0.18 -3.16 -15.97
C LEU A 43 0.34 -3.83 -17.25
N ILE A 44 -0.09 -5.06 -17.52
CA ILE A 44 0.31 -5.81 -18.71
C ILE A 44 -0.26 -5.18 -19.99
N ASP A 45 -1.48 -4.65 -19.96
CA ASP A 45 -2.05 -3.90 -21.10
C ASP A 45 -1.18 -2.68 -21.44
N VAL A 46 -0.72 -1.94 -20.43
CA VAL A 46 0.20 -0.82 -20.60
C VAL A 46 1.55 -1.27 -21.15
N ALA A 47 2.14 -2.35 -20.61
CA ALA A 47 3.41 -2.87 -21.11
C ALA A 47 3.34 -3.22 -22.60
N ILE A 48 2.25 -3.83 -23.03
CA ILE A 48 2.04 -4.20 -24.45
C ILE A 48 1.79 -2.96 -25.31
N SER A 49 0.92 -2.05 -24.86
CA SER A 49 0.59 -0.83 -25.65
C SER A 49 1.77 0.11 -25.80
N GLU A 50 2.61 0.22 -24.77
CA GLU A 50 3.83 1.03 -24.77
C GLU A 50 5.00 0.34 -25.47
N LYS A 51 4.84 -0.93 -25.86
CA LYS A 51 5.84 -1.76 -26.53
C LYS A 51 7.18 -1.74 -25.78
N VAL A 52 7.11 -2.04 -24.48
CA VAL A 52 8.31 -2.05 -23.65
C VAL A 52 9.24 -3.21 -24.03
N ASP A 53 10.53 -3.05 -23.79
CA ASP A 53 11.53 -4.08 -24.08
C ASP A 53 11.40 -5.26 -23.09
N PHE A 54 11.05 -4.96 -21.82
CA PHE A 54 10.83 -5.97 -20.79
C PHE A 54 10.01 -5.42 -19.61
N VAL A 55 9.63 -6.32 -18.71
CA VAL A 55 8.94 -6.01 -17.45
C VAL A 55 9.78 -6.54 -16.28
N ILE A 56 9.94 -5.74 -15.23
CA ILE A 56 10.51 -6.14 -13.94
C ILE A 56 9.39 -6.24 -12.91
N LEU A 57 9.32 -7.39 -12.21
CA LEU A 57 8.48 -7.64 -11.07
C LEU A 57 9.37 -7.86 -9.83
N ALA A 58 9.50 -6.85 -8.99
CA ALA A 58 10.48 -6.80 -7.92
C ALA A 58 9.93 -7.36 -6.58
N GLY A 59 9.41 -8.59 -6.59
CA GLY A 59 9.02 -9.35 -5.41
C GLY A 59 7.57 -9.21 -4.99
N ASP A 60 7.17 -10.08 -4.06
CA ASP A 60 5.84 -10.18 -3.48
C ASP A 60 4.72 -10.24 -4.53
N LEU A 61 4.82 -11.22 -5.44
CA LEU A 61 3.81 -11.47 -6.47
C LEU A 61 2.52 -12.03 -5.86
N TYR A 62 2.64 -12.77 -4.76
CA TYR A 62 1.55 -13.39 -4.02
C TYR A 62 1.61 -12.97 -2.55
N ASP A 63 0.47 -13.00 -1.86
CA ASP A 63 0.38 -12.50 -0.49
C ASP A 63 0.74 -13.54 0.59
N ALA A 64 0.78 -14.79 0.26
CA ALA A 64 1.08 -15.86 1.21
C ALA A 64 1.88 -16.99 0.57
N SER A 65 2.49 -17.81 1.45
CA SER A 65 3.17 -19.05 1.04
C SER A 65 2.20 -20.04 0.38
N ASP A 66 0.93 -20.01 0.71
CA ASP A 66 -0.14 -20.79 0.06
C ASP A 66 -0.65 -20.05 -1.20
N ARG A 67 0.15 -20.05 -2.25
CA ARG A 67 -0.17 -19.40 -3.51
C ARG A 67 -1.38 -20.08 -4.16
N SER A 68 -2.50 -19.37 -4.32
CA SER A 68 -3.68 -19.95 -4.95
C SER A 68 -3.40 -20.33 -6.42
N ILE A 69 -4.01 -21.42 -6.85
CA ILE A 69 -3.93 -21.86 -8.26
C ILE A 69 -4.49 -20.74 -9.18
N LYS A 70 -5.51 -20.02 -8.73
CA LYS A 70 -6.09 -18.88 -9.46
C LYS A 70 -5.06 -17.80 -9.70
N ALA A 71 -4.36 -17.36 -8.65
CA ALA A 71 -3.33 -16.32 -8.75
C ALA A 71 -2.17 -16.73 -9.67
N GLN A 72 -1.69 -17.98 -9.51
CA GLN A 72 -0.65 -18.52 -10.38
C GLN A 72 -1.09 -18.60 -11.85
N ASN A 73 -2.34 -19.04 -12.11
CA ASN A 73 -2.85 -19.13 -13.49
C ASN A 73 -2.99 -17.73 -14.12
N ILE A 74 -3.50 -16.75 -13.38
CA ILE A 74 -3.61 -15.37 -13.88
C ILE A 74 -2.22 -14.80 -14.17
N LEU A 75 -1.24 -14.97 -13.28
CA LEU A 75 0.14 -14.56 -13.55
C LEU A 75 0.63 -15.19 -14.85
N ARG A 76 0.50 -16.51 -14.98
CA ARG A 76 0.94 -17.26 -16.16
C ARG A 76 0.25 -16.79 -17.45
N GLU A 77 -1.05 -16.55 -17.42
CA GLU A 77 -1.79 -16.02 -18.57
C GLU A 77 -1.27 -14.64 -19.00
N GLN A 78 -0.99 -13.76 -18.04
CA GLN A 78 -0.43 -12.45 -18.35
C GLN A 78 1.00 -12.56 -18.90
N MET A 79 1.82 -13.48 -18.42
CA MET A 79 3.15 -13.75 -18.97
C MET A 79 3.06 -14.30 -20.40
N LEU A 80 2.07 -15.14 -20.71
CA LEU A 80 1.81 -15.60 -22.08
C LEU A 80 1.37 -14.46 -23.02
N ARG A 81 0.66 -13.44 -22.52
CA ARG A 81 0.33 -12.24 -23.28
C ARG A 81 1.59 -11.43 -23.63
N LEU A 82 2.49 -11.24 -22.64
CA LEU A 82 3.79 -10.61 -22.88
C LEU A 82 4.62 -11.42 -23.90
N HIS A 83 4.63 -12.75 -23.77
CA HIS A 83 5.34 -13.63 -24.70
C HIS A 83 4.86 -13.44 -26.15
N LYS A 84 3.55 -13.41 -26.37
CA LYS A 84 2.97 -13.14 -27.70
C LYS A 84 3.34 -11.76 -28.26
N ALA A 85 3.60 -10.79 -27.37
CA ALA A 85 4.05 -9.45 -27.73
C ALA A 85 5.58 -9.33 -27.89
N GLY A 86 6.34 -10.43 -27.67
CA GLY A 86 7.80 -10.45 -27.73
C GLY A 86 8.47 -9.79 -26.51
N ILE A 87 7.74 -9.58 -25.41
CA ILE A 87 8.21 -8.91 -24.20
C ILE A 87 8.65 -9.94 -23.16
N ARG A 88 9.86 -9.76 -22.60
CA ARG A 88 10.38 -10.61 -21.52
C ARG A 88 9.97 -10.08 -20.15
N ALA A 89 9.92 -10.98 -19.17
CA ALA A 89 9.67 -10.63 -17.79
C ALA A 89 10.80 -11.15 -16.88
N PHE A 90 11.27 -10.30 -15.97
CA PHE A 90 12.30 -10.61 -14.98
C PHE A 90 11.69 -10.49 -13.59
N ILE A 91 11.76 -11.57 -12.84
CA ILE A 91 11.03 -11.76 -11.59
C ILE A 91 12.01 -12.10 -10.48
N VAL A 92 11.91 -11.40 -9.36
CA VAL A 92 12.40 -11.85 -8.07
C VAL A 92 11.22 -12.20 -7.17
N HIS A 93 11.37 -13.14 -6.27
CA HIS A 93 10.40 -13.43 -5.21
C HIS A 93 10.84 -12.71 -3.93
N GLY A 94 9.86 -12.17 -3.19
CA GLY A 94 10.09 -11.49 -1.92
C GLY A 94 9.83 -12.40 -0.70
N ASN A 95 9.54 -11.76 0.44
CA ASN A 95 9.33 -12.45 1.70
C ASN A 95 7.95 -13.13 1.81
N HIS A 96 6.92 -12.61 1.12
CA HIS A 96 5.61 -13.24 1.09
C HIS A 96 5.55 -14.45 0.15
N ASP A 97 6.35 -14.45 -0.89
CA ASP A 97 6.30 -15.48 -1.94
C ASP A 97 7.65 -16.17 -2.18
N HIS A 98 8.45 -16.34 -1.12
CA HIS A 98 9.80 -16.95 -1.15
C HIS A 98 9.83 -18.34 -1.80
N LEU A 99 11.01 -18.78 -2.28
CA LEU A 99 11.16 -20.01 -3.06
C LEU A 99 11.02 -21.29 -2.24
N GLY A 100 11.27 -21.24 -0.92
CA GLY A 100 11.31 -22.41 -0.01
C GLY A 100 9.93 -22.94 0.43
N GLY A 101 8.81 -22.35 -0.03
CA GLY A 101 7.46 -22.82 0.30
C GLY A 101 7.04 -24.07 -0.48
N GLU A 102 6.11 -24.84 0.07
CA GLU A 102 5.46 -25.96 -0.61
C GLU A 102 4.15 -25.52 -1.27
N TRP A 103 4.12 -25.48 -2.59
CA TRP A 103 2.91 -25.17 -3.37
C TRP A 103 2.93 -25.87 -4.72
N ILE A 104 1.75 -25.96 -5.35
CA ILE A 104 1.65 -26.45 -6.73
C ILE A 104 2.31 -25.42 -7.65
N LYS A 105 3.36 -25.82 -8.37
CA LYS A 105 4.10 -24.95 -9.28
C LYS A 105 3.54 -25.07 -10.70
N LEU A 106 2.98 -23.99 -11.24
CA LEU A 106 2.64 -23.89 -12.65
C LEU A 106 3.90 -23.49 -13.45
N THR A 107 4.15 -24.18 -14.55
CA THR A 107 5.28 -23.84 -15.43
C THR A 107 5.03 -22.49 -16.10
N MET A 108 5.97 -21.55 -15.95
CA MET A 108 5.95 -20.26 -16.61
C MET A 108 6.40 -20.39 -18.08
N PRO A 109 5.93 -19.50 -18.96
CA PRO A 109 6.39 -19.46 -20.35
C PRO A 109 7.86 -19.05 -20.45
N GLU A 110 8.50 -19.36 -21.57
CA GLU A 110 9.95 -19.20 -21.79
C GLU A 110 10.46 -17.74 -21.78
N ASN A 111 9.57 -16.75 -21.91
CA ASN A 111 9.92 -15.33 -21.81
C ASN A 111 10.09 -14.85 -20.36
N VAL A 112 9.85 -15.70 -19.36
CA VAL A 112 9.97 -15.37 -17.95
C VAL A 112 11.29 -15.90 -17.42
N PHE A 113 12.08 -15.01 -16.81
CA PHE A 113 13.26 -15.36 -16.05
C PHE A 113 13.01 -15.08 -14.57
N ILE A 114 13.12 -16.10 -13.73
CA ILE A 114 13.00 -16.01 -12.28
C ILE A 114 14.39 -16.17 -11.70
N PHE A 115 14.84 -15.15 -10.94
CA PHE A 115 16.14 -15.19 -10.27
C PHE A 115 16.16 -16.23 -9.14
N GLY A 116 17.31 -16.89 -8.98
CA GLY A 116 17.53 -17.88 -7.93
C GLY A 116 17.74 -17.27 -6.55
N GLU A 117 18.11 -18.13 -5.57
CA GLU A 117 18.28 -17.75 -4.16
C GLU A 117 19.57 -16.93 -3.90
N ILE A 118 20.49 -16.90 -4.83
CA ILE A 118 21.76 -16.17 -4.74
C ILE A 118 21.77 -15.12 -5.84
N PRO A 119 22.26 -13.90 -5.58
CA PRO A 119 22.39 -12.88 -6.61
C PRO A 119 23.11 -13.39 -7.84
N GLU A 120 22.45 -13.30 -8.97
CA GLU A 120 22.95 -13.72 -10.28
C GLU A 120 22.67 -12.64 -11.33
N VAL A 121 23.27 -12.78 -12.50
CA VAL A 121 23.08 -11.87 -13.63
C VAL A 121 22.52 -12.63 -14.82
N THR A 122 21.54 -12.01 -15.49
CA THR A 122 21.06 -12.43 -16.80
C THR A 122 21.17 -11.30 -17.79
N ARG A 123 21.18 -11.61 -19.08
CA ARG A 123 21.36 -10.62 -20.14
C ARG A 123 20.29 -10.71 -21.18
N ILE A 124 19.90 -9.56 -21.69
CA ILE A 124 19.13 -9.43 -22.93
C ILE A 124 19.85 -8.48 -23.87
N GLN A 125 19.61 -8.68 -25.15
CA GLN A 125 20.18 -7.84 -26.18
C GLN A 125 19.07 -7.13 -26.94
N LYS A 126 19.21 -5.82 -27.11
CA LYS A 126 18.39 -4.99 -27.98
C LYS A 126 19.33 -4.36 -29.03
N ASN A 127 19.28 -4.87 -30.25
CA ASN A 127 20.22 -4.52 -31.30
C ASN A 127 21.69 -4.62 -30.80
N ASP A 128 22.44 -3.52 -30.79
CA ASP A 128 23.84 -3.49 -30.31
C ASP A 128 23.96 -3.19 -28.80
N THR A 129 22.85 -3.01 -28.09
CA THR A 129 22.85 -2.66 -26.66
C THR A 129 22.59 -3.92 -25.82
N ILE A 130 23.49 -4.20 -24.89
CA ILE A 130 23.33 -5.29 -23.88
C ILE A 130 22.74 -4.70 -22.62
N ILE A 131 21.82 -5.41 -22.02
CA ILE A 131 21.18 -5.04 -20.75
C ILE A 131 21.45 -6.16 -19.78
N HIS A 132 22.20 -5.85 -18.71
CA HIS A 132 22.52 -6.76 -17.63
C HIS A 132 21.51 -6.55 -16.48
N LEU A 133 20.76 -7.58 -16.14
CA LEU A 133 19.81 -7.56 -15.02
C LEU A 133 20.35 -8.45 -13.91
N TYR A 134 20.45 -7.87 -12.72
CA TYR A 134 20.96 -8.51 -11.52
C TYR A 134 19.83 -8.66 -10.51
N GLY A 135 19.70 -9.83 -9.88
CA GLY A 135 18.65 -10.05 -8.91
C GLY A 135 18.86 -11.33 -8.11
N PHE A 136 18.09 -11.50 -7.06
CA PHE A 136 17.92 -12.74 -6.33
C PHE A 136 16.50 -12.84 -5.79
N SER A 137 16.03 -14.06 -5.53
CA SER A 137 14.75 -14.34 -4.87
C SER A 137 14.99 -14.84 -3.46
N TYR A 138 14.13 -14.48 -2.54
CA TYR A 138 14.17 -14.98 -1.16
C TYR A 138 14.05 -16.50 -1.14
N LYS A 139 14.92 -17.16 -0.38
CA LYS A 139 14.86 -18.58 -0.10
C LYS A 139 13.79 -18.90 0.93
N GLU A 140 13.70 -18.07 1.96
CA GLU A 140 12.80 -18.18 3.09
C GLU A 140 12.20 -16.79 3.43
N ARG A 141 11.20 -16.77 4.29
CA ARG A 141 10.46 -15.54 4.60
C ARG A 141 11.34 -14.42 5.16
N HIS A 142 12.36 -14.75 5.92
CA HIS A 142 13.26 -13.78 6.55
C HIS A 142 14.67 -13.93 5.96
N VAL A 143 15.18 -12.84 5.41
CA VAL A 143 16.56 -12.73 4.90
C VAL A 143 17.16 -11.51 5.59
N ASP A 144 17.90 -11.76 6.67
CA ASP A 144 18.51 -10.71 7.50
C ASP A 144 19.86 -10.26 6.94
N GLU A 145 20.42 -11.02 6.01
CA GLU A 145 21.72 -10.73 5.40
C GLU A 145 21.61 -9.56 4.41
N ARG A 146 22.69 -8.78 4.35
CA ARG A 146 22.85 -7.72 3.34
C ARG A 146 23.17 -8.32 1.96
N MET A 147 22.17 -8.86 1.31
CA MET A 147 22.30 -9.54 0.01
C MET A 147 22.91 -8.64 -1.07
N VAL A 148 22.72 -7.32 -0.98
CA VAL A 148 23.32 -6.36 -1.89
C VAL A 148 24.85 -6.47 -2.00
N GLN A 149 25.52 -6.89 -0.94
CA GLN A 149 26.99 -7.07 -0.96
C GLN A 149 27.43 -8.13 -1.96
N LEU A 150 26.59 -9.11 -2.25
CA LEU A 150 26.87 -10.21 -3.18
C LEU A 150 26.63 -9.83 -4.65
N TYR A 151 26.03 -8.65 -4.94
CA TYR A 151 25.88 -8.17 -6.31
C TYR A 151 27.24 -7.74 -6.86
N GLN A 152 27.65 -8.33 -7.97
CA GLN A 152 28.90 -8.03 -8.63
C GLN A 152 28.62 -7.53 -10.05
N LYS A 153 28.99 -6.28 -10.32
CA LYS A 153 28.88 -5.68 -11.64
C LYS A 153 29.85 -6.36 -12.59
N GLU A 154 29.37 -6.80 -13.75
CA GLU A 154 30.23 -7.29 -14.80
C GLU A 154 31.00 -6.14 -15.47
N GLU A 155 32.26 -6.40 -15.82
CA GLU A 155 33.09 -5.48 -16.62
C GLU A 155 32.71 -5.55 -18.11
N ALA A 156 31.46 -5.22 -18.43
CA ALA A 156 30.91 -5.28 -19.79
C ALA A 156 30.15 -4.03 -20.12
N ALA A 157 30.21 -3.60 -21.39
CA ALA A 157 29.42 -2.46 -21.85
C ALA A 157 27.92 -2.79 -21.86
N GLY A 158 27.09 -1.78 -21.61
CA GLY A 158 25.64 -1.92 -21.59
C GLY A 158 25.00 -1.26 -20.39
N TYR A 159 23.69 -1.44 -20.25
CA TYR A 159 22.96 -1.01 -19.04
C TYR A 159 23.08 -2.08 -17.95
N HIS A 160 23.22 -1.62 -16.72
CA HIS A 160 23.27 -2.46 -15.54
C HIS A 160 22.12 -2.11 -14.60
N ILE A 161 21.16 -3.04 -14.41
CA ILE A 161 19.95 -2.83 -13.63
C ILE A 161 19.91 -3.81 -12.48
N GLY A 162 19.90 -3.30 -11.24
CA GLY A 162 19.72 -4.12 -10.04
C GLY A 162 18.24 -4.26 -9.69
N ILE A 163 17.83 -5.47 -9.30
CA ILE A 163 16.48 -5.80 -8.84
C ILE A 163 16.62 -6.33 -7.41
N LEU A 164 16.01 -5.66 -6.45
CA LEU A 164 16.16 -6.02 -5.04
C LEU A 164 14.82 -5.87 -4.31
N HIS A 165 14.33 -6.95 -3.72
CA HIS A 165 13.26 -6.88 -2.75
C HIS A 165 13.87 -6.74 -1.36
N GLY A 166 13.66 -5.60 -0.68
CA GLY A 166 14.30 -5.34 0.60
C GLY A 166 14.03 -3.94 1.14
N ASN A 167 14.43 -3.67 2.38
CA ASN A 167 14.19 -2.40 3.02
C ASN A 167 15.46 -1.58 3.27
N LEU A 168 15.30 -0.26 3.20
CA LEU A 168 16.32 0.69 3.60
C LEU A 168 16.56 0.57 5.12
N GLU A 169 17.82 0.44 5.53
CA GLU A 169 18.20 0.33 6.93
C GLU A 169 17.77 1.58 7.72
N GLY A 170 17.28 1.35 8.94
CA GLY A 170 16.80 2.43 9.83
C GLY A 170 15.31 2.75 9.70
N LEU A 171 14.58 2.16 8.75
CA LEU A 171 13.12 2.19 8.72
C LEU A 171 12.58 1.14 9.69
N THR A 172 12.25 1.56 10.92
CA THR A 172 11.87 0.68 12.03
C THR A 172 10.50 0.00 11.88
N GLU A 173 9.69 0.42 10.89
CA GLU A 173 8.31 -0.06 10.71
C GLU A 173 8.22 -1.43 9.99
N HIS A 174 9.29 -1.90 9.34
CA HIS A 174 9.21 -3.03 8.41
C HIS A 174 10.17 -4.20 8.69
N GLY A 175 10.71 -4.34 9.88
CA GLY A 175 11.67 -5.43 10.18
C GLY A 175 12.94 -5.39 9.28
N ASN A 176 13.81 -6.40 9.39
CA ASN A 176 15.00 -6.50 8.56
C ASN A 176 14.76 -7.52 7.42
N TYR A 177 14.56 -7.03 6.21
CA TYR A 177 14.36 -7.85 5.01
C TYR A 177 15.38 -7.45 3.94
N ALA A 178 16.43 -8.28 3.74
CA ALA A 178 17.58 -8.02 2.88
C ALA A 178 18.04 -6.54 2.98
N PRO A 179 18.39 -6.07 4.20
CA PRO A 179 18.61 -4.65 4.48
C PRO A 179 19.76 -4.09 3.65
N PHE A 180 19.65 -2.82 3.28
CA PHE A 180 20.69 -2.10 2.54
C PHE A 180 20.73 -0.62 2.94
N THR A 181 21.83 0.03 2.66
CA THR A 181 21.96 1.50 2.67
C THR A 181 21.98 2.05 1.25
N ILE A 182 21.68 3.32 1.08
CA ILE A 182 21.78 3.98 -0.22
C ILE A 182 23.21 3.90 -0.76
N SER A 183 24.21 3.99 0.12
CA SER A 183 25.64 3.86 -0.24
C SER A 183 25.96 2.47 -0.81
N ASP A 184 25.41 1.40 -0.21
CA ASP A 184 25.61 0.03 -0.73
C ASP A 184 25.17 -0.09 -2.20
N LEU A 185 24.04 0.56 -2.56
CA LEU A 185 23.51 0.54 -3.92
C LEU A 185 24.33 1.41 -4.89
N ILE A 186 24.73 2.61 -4.46
CA ILE A 186 25.54 3.53 -5.27
C ILE A 186 26.90 2.92 -5.59
N GLU A 187 27.55 2.26 -4.64
CA GLU A 187 28.86 1.61 -4.80
C GLU A 187 28.85 0.53 -5.89
N LYS A 188 27.71 -0.07 -6.21
CA LYS A 188 27.58 -1.03 -7.31
C LYS A 188 27.70 -0.40 -8.70
N GLN A 189 27.54 0.93 -8.81
CA GLN A 189 27.63 1.68 -10.08
C GLN A 189 26.65 1.15 -11.14
N PHE A 190 25.44 0.76 -10.73
CA PHE A 190 24.38 0.39 -11.67
C PHE A 190 23.66 1.62 -12.19
N ASP A 191 23.02 1.49 -13.35
CA ASP A 191 22.31 2.60 -14.00
C ASP A 191 20.89 2.80 -13.42
N TYR A 192 20.34 1.76 -12.80
CA TYR A 192 19.00 1.78 -12.19
C TYR A 192 18.88 0.71 -11.12
N TRP A 193 18.13 1.02 -10.05
CA TRP A 193 17.72 0.03 -9.04
C TRP A 193 16.19 -0.09 -8.98
N ALA A 194 15.69 -1.28 -9.30
CA ALA A 194 14.29 -1.66 -9.17
C ALA A 194 14.06 -2.31 -7.81
N LEU A 195 13.44 -1.56 -6.88
CA LEU A 195 13.20 -2.03 -5.52
C LEU A 195 11.75 -2.51 -5.35
N GLY A 196 11.52 -3.46 -4.43
CA GLY A 196 10.23 -3.89 -3.91
C GLY A 196 10.26 -4.01 -2.39
N HIS A 197 9.14 -4.38 -1.76
CA HIS A 197 8.90 -4.52 -0.33
C HIS A 197 8.14 -3.32 0.30
N ILE A 198 8.43 -2.09 -0.09
CA ILE A 198 7.77 -0.91 0.46
C ILE A 198 6.57 -0.55 -0.39
N HIS A 199 5.36 -0.68 0.16
CA HIS A 199 4.10 -0.44 -0.54
C HIS A 199 3.81 1.03 -0.84
N LYS A 200 4.63 1.93 -0.29
CA LYS A 200 4.56 3.37 -0.56
C LYS A 200 5.55 3.73 -1.66
N ARG A 201 5.06 4.38 -2.72
CA ARG A 201 5.91 4.89 -3.78
C ARG A 201 6.94 5.88 -3.25
N ALA A 202 8.22 5.65 -3.56
CA ALA A 202 9.32 6.52 -3.17
C ALA A 202 10.48 6.44 -4.16
N GLU A 203 11.07 7.58 -4.49
CA GLU A 203 12.37 7.67 -5.11
C GLU A 203 13.37 8.05 -4.01
N ILE A 204 14.26 7.13 -3.65
CA ILE A 204 15.19 7.32 -2.53
C ILE A 204 16.55 7.86 -2.97
N ASN A 205 16.85 7.81 -4.27
CA ASN A 205 18.00 8.45 -4.90
C ASN A 205 17.70 8.75 -6.37
N THR A 206 18.26 9.86 -6.89
CA THR A 206 18.01 10.32 -8.26
C THR A 206 19.07 9.87 -9.25
N VAL A 207 20.34 9.80 -8.86
CA VAL A 207 21.46 9.38 -9.70
C VAL A 207 22.41 8.48 -8.90
N PRO A 208 22.44 7.17 -9.21
CA PRO A 208 21.49 6.47 -10.08
C PRO A 208 20.08 6.49 -9.50
N PRO A 209 19.02 6.35 -10.32
CA PRO A 209 17.67 6.24 -9.83
C PRO A 209 17.50 4.95 -8.99
N ILE A 210 17.05 5.12 -7.76
CA ILE A 210 16.75 4.03 -6.82
C ILE A 210 15.28 4.19 -6.40
N ILE A 211 14.41 3.27 -6.83
CA ILE A 211 12.96 3.50 -6.79
C ILE A 211 12.21 2.33 -6.18
N TYR A 212 11.32 2.64 -5.24
CA TYR A 212 10.19 1.81 -4.85
C TYR A 212 8.95 2.26 -5.63
N PRO A 213 8.33 1.43 -6.48
CA PRO A 213 7.10 1.80 -7.18
C PRO A 213 5.88 1.80 -6.24
N GLY A 214 6.00 1.14 -5.09
CA GLY A 214 4.88 0.77 -4.23
C GLY A 214 4.12 -0.41 -4.78
N ASN A 215 3.05 -0.81 -4.09
CA ASN A 215 2.16 -1.84 -4.57
C ASN A 215 1.28 -1.35 -5.75
N ILE A 216 0.80 -2.28 -6.57
CA ILE A 216 -0.03 -1.96 -7.74
C ILE A 216 -1.50 -1.68 -7.39
N GLN A 217 -1.95 -2.11 -6.20
CA GLN A 217 -3.30 -1.98 -5.67
C GLN A 217 -3.26 -1.85 -4.14
N GLY A 218 -3.92 -0.84 -3.59
CA GLY A 218 -4.12 -0.74 -2.13
C GLY A 218 -5.05 -1.84 -1.64
N ARG A 219 -4.66 -2.57 -0.59
CA ARG A 219 -5.37 -3.75 -0.07
C ARG A 219 -6.17 -3.47 1.20
N HIS A 220 -5.87 -2.38 1.87
CA HIS A 220 -6.55 -1.94 3.09
C HIS A 220 -6.50 -0.42 3.26
N LYS A 221 -7.26 0.10 4.22
CA LYS A 221 -7.47 1.54 4.46
C LYS A 221 -6.21 2.36 4.74
N LYS A 222 -5.08 1.75 5.15
CA LYS A 222 -3.80 2.44 5.35
C LYS A 222 -3.01 2.62 4.05
N GLU A 223 -3.31 1.85 3.01
CA GLU A 223 -2.66 1.95 1.69
C GLU A 223 -3.40 2.91 0.78
N THR A 224 -3.54 4.15 1.21
CA THR A 224 -4.32 5.19 0.54
C THR A 224 -3.69 5.69 -0.76
N GLY A 225 -4.53 6.36 -1.57
CA GLY A 225 -4.12 7.08 -2.77
C GLY A 225 -3.92 6.21 -4.00
N ILE A 226 -3.25 6.79 -4.97
CA ILE A 226 -3.02 6.18 -6.29
C ILE A 226 -1.89 5.17 -6.21
N LYS A 227 -2.13 3.96 -6.71
CA LYS A 227 -1.18 2.85 -6.77
C LYS A 227 -0.90 2.44 -8.21
N GLY A 228 0.27 1.85 -8.45
CA GLY A 228 0.64 1.48 -9.82
C GLY A 228 2.10 1.08 -9.99
N CYS A 229 2.64 1.36 -11.17
CA CYS A 229 4.00 1.01 -11.56
C CYS A 229 4.68 2.18 -12.27
N TYR A 230 5.96 2.05 -12.51
CA TYR A 230 6.70 3.00 -13.34
C TYR A 230 6.94 2.45 -14.74
N LEU A 231 6.74 3.30 -15.73
CA LEU A 231 7.32 3.17 -17.05
C LEU A 231 8.63 3.96 -17.05
N ILE A 232 9.71 3.26 -17.31
CA ILE A 232 11.07 3.79 -17.29
C ILE A 232 11.63 3.79 -18.71
N GLU A 233 12.26 4.88 -19.08
CA GLU A 233 13.05 4.99 -20.31
C GLU A 233 14.46 5.44 -19.93
N LEU A 234 15.45 4.59 -20.19
CA LEU A 234 16.88 4.88 -19.95
C LEU A 234 17.56 5.16 -21.27
N GLN A 235 18.20 6.31 -21.36
CA GLN A 235 19.05 6.65 -22.49
C GLN A 235 20.38 7.24 -21.97
N GLU A 236 21.44 6.47 -22.08
CA GLU A 236 22.76 6.81 -21.53
C GLU A 236 22.67 7.11 -20.02
N HIS A 237 22.77 8.38 -19.61
CA HIS A 237 22.69 8.82 -18.22
C HIS A 237 21.33 9.48 -17.88
N ILE A 238 20.39 9.49 -18.82
CA ILE A 238 19.08 10.10 -18.65
C ILE A 238 18.09 8.99 -18.30
N CYS A 239 17.32 9.21 -17.23
CA CYS A 239 16.23 8.32 -16.83
C CYS A 239 14.92 9.10 -16.82
N GLU A 240 14.08 8.86 -17.82
CA GLU A 240 12.70 9.34 -17.82
C GLU A 240 11.81 8.37 -17.08
N LYS A 241 10.98 8.90 -16.17
CA LYS A 241 10.13 8.13 -15.28
C LYS A 241 8.69 8.62 -15.39
N ARG A 242 7.79 7.74 -15.81
CA ARG A 242 6.35 8.03 -15.84
C ARG A 242 5.61 7.06 -14.95
N PHE A 243 4.95 7.56 -13.92
CA PHE A 243 4.11 6.72 -13.07
C PHE A 243 2.81 6.39 -13.80
N ILE A 244 2.44 5.12 -13.80
CA ILE A 244 1.23 4.58 -14.43
C ILE A 244 0.29 4.11 -13.31
N GLU A 245 -0.86 4.74 -13.22
CA GLU A 245 -1.90 4.32 -12.29
C GLU A 245 -2.56 3.02 -12.76
N THR A 246 -2.43 1.95 -11.99
CA THR A 246 -3.01 0.64 -12.31
C THR A 246 -4.18 0.27 -11.41
N ASN A 247 -4.25 0.77 -10.18
CA ASN A 247 -5.25 0.34 -9.21
C ASN A 247 -6.71 0.46 -9.70
N ASP A 248 -7.52 -0.53 -9.39
CA ASP A 248 -8.96 -0.57 -9.66
C ASP A 248 -9.76 0.10 -8.54
N VAL A 249 -9.33 -0.12 -7.30
CA VAL A 249 -9.91 0.47 -6.10
C VAL A 249 -8.93 1.47 -5.50
N VAL A 250 -9.44 2.62 -5.09
CA VAL A 250 -8.69 3.67 -4.39
C VAL A 250 -9.21 3.77 -2.96
N TRP A 251 -8.33 3.58 -2.00
CA TRP A 251 -8.58 3.95 -0.62
C TRP A 251 -8.24 5.43 -0.47
N ASP A 252 -9.19 6.23 0.02
CA ASP A 252 -8.99 7.67 0.19
C ASP A 252 -9.45 8.12 1.58
N GLU A 253 -8.84 9.18 2.07
CA GLU A 253 -9.20 9.81 3.34
C GLU A 253 -9.39 11.30 3.08
N VAL A 254 -10.53 11.84 3.52
CA VAL A 254 -10.87 13.24 3.30
C VAL A 254 -11.38 13.86 4.57
N VAL A 255 -10.85 15.04 4.85
CA VAL A 255 -11.31 15.90 5.93
C VAL A 255 -12.26 16.95 5.34
N LEU A 256 -13.45 17.04 5.91
CA LEU A 256 -14.43 18.07 5.59
C LEU A 256 -14.52 19.07 6.76
N ASP A 257 -14.13 20.31 6.51
CA ASP A 257 -14.28 21.38 7.48
C ASP A 257 -15.76 21.84 7.52
N CYS A 258 -16.39 21.61 8.67
CA CYS A 258 -17.81 21.92 8.89
C CYS A 258 -18.03 23.23 9.64
N SER A 259 -16.98 24.03 9.87
CA SER A 259 -17.05 25.26 10.68
C SER A 259 -18.10 26.29 10.21
N SER A 260 -18.42 26.29 8.90
CA SER A 260 -19.43 27.18 8.29
C SER A 260 -20.81 26.55 8.16
N PHE A 261 -21.00 25.29 8.61
CA PHE A 261 -22.27 24.58 8.42
C PHE A 261 -23.21 24.88 9.59
N ASN A 262 -24.37 25.39 9.27
CA ASN A 262 -25.37 25.85 10.23
C ASN A 262 -26.61 24.95 10.30
N SER A 263 -26.67 23.87 9.56
CA SER A 263 -27.77 22.91 9.60
C SER A 263 -27.32 21.54 9.04
N PHE A 264 -28.03 20.50 9.44
CA PHE A 264 -27.83 19.14 8.92
C PHE A 264 -28.01 19.04 7.41
N GLU A 265 -28.94 19.81 6.83
CA GLU A 265 -29.18 19.86 5.39
C GLU A 265 -27.95 20.40 4.63
N VAL A 266 -27.30 21.44 5.17
CA VAL A 266 -26.07 21.99 4.60
C VAL A 266 -24.92 20.97 4.69
N LEU A 267 -24.78 20.30 5.82
CA LEU A 267 -23.81 19.21 5.98
C LEU A 267 -24.03 18.12 4.93
N LEU A 268 -25.26 17.61 4.83
CA LEU A 268 -25.64 16.57 3.89
C LEU A 268 -25.33 16.94 2.44
N SER A 269 -25.75 18.16 2.04
CA SER A 269 -25.47 18.68 0.69
C SER A 269 -23.99 18.77 0.37
N ASN A 270 -23.16 19.16 1.35
CA ASN A 270 -21.71 19.25 1.15
C ASN A 270 -21.05 17.86 1.13
N CYS A 271 -21.53 16.91 1.95
CA CYS A 271 -21.09 15.52 1.85
C CYS A 271 -21.36 14.95 0.45
N ILE A 272 -22.58 15.10 -0.08
CA ILE A 272 -22.93 14.62 -1.43
C ILE A 272 -22.04 15.27 -2.49
N LYS A 273 -21.85 16.60 -2.46
CA LYS A 273 -20.95 17.29 -3.40
C LYS A 273 -19.52 16.79 -3.31
N LEU A 274 -19.04 16.53 -2.10
CA LEU A 274 -17.71 15.95 -1.88
C LEU A 274 -17.58 14.58 -2.54
N LEU A 275 -18.55 13.68 -2.33
CA LEU A 275 -18.54 12.34 -2.94
C LEU A 275 -18.53 12.43 -4.47
N GLU A 276 -19.36 13.30 -5.06
CA GLU A 276 -19.37 13.52 -6.51
C GLU A 276 -18.01 14.06 -7.02
N SER A 277 -17.37 14.96 -6.27
CA SER A 277 -16.04 15.49 -6.64
C SER A 277 -14.93 14.44 -6.61
N LYS A 278 -15.11 13.39 -5.81
CA LYS A 278 -14.16 12.26 -5.70
C LYS A 278 -14.41 11.18 -6.73
N ARG A 279 -15.56 11.18 -7.36
CA ARG A 279 -15.93 10.16 -8.37
C ARG A 279 -14.98 10.20 -9.56
N ARG A 280 -14.46 9.04 -9.93
CA ARG A 280 -13.53 8.86 -11.05
C ARG A 280 -14.02 7.74 -11.94
N GLU A 281 -14.02 7.97 -13.25
CA GLU A 281 -14.48 7.00 -14.24
C GLU A 281 -13.73 5.65 -14.12
N GLY A 282 -14.49 4.56 -14.06
CA GLY A 282 -13.98 3.20 -13.95
C GLY A 282 -13.37 2.83 -12.59
N LYS A 283 -13.39 3.73 -11.59
CA LYS A 283 -12.78 3.49 -10.27
C LYS A 283 -13.83 3.26 -9.19
N ALA A 284 -13.50 2.38 -8.25
CA ALA A 284 -14.15 2.30 -6.96
C ALA A 284 -13.34 3.10 -5.94
N ILE A 285 -13.99 4.04 -5.26
CA ILE A 285 -13.36 4.81 -4.18
C ILE A 285 -13.95 4.31 -2.86
N ILE A 286 -13.10 3.86 -1.95
CA ILE A 286 -13.49 3.52 -0.57
C ILE A 286 -12.98 4.66 0.31
N LEU A 287 -13.91 5.41 0.88
CA LEU A 287 -13.64 6.68 1.52
C LEU A 287 -13.77 6.59 3.03
N LYS A 288 -12.76 7.09 3.74
CA LYS A 288 -12.87 7.52 5.13
C LYS A 288 -13.16 9.02 5.13
N LEU A 289 -14.30 9.41 5.68
CA LEU A 289 -14.71 10.81 5.80
C LEU A 289 -14.55 11.28 7.25
N GLU A 290 -13.76 12.31 7.46
CA GLU A 290 -13.59 12.96 8.75
C GLU A 290 -14.26 14.33 8.72
N LEU A 291 -15.24 14.55 9.61
CA LEU A 291 -15.91 15.83 9.82
C LEU A 291 -15.18 16.58 10.94
N GLN A 292 -14.65 17.77 10.64
CA GLN A 292 -13.98 18.62 11.64
C GLN A 292 -14.79 19.87 11.91
N HIS A 293 -14.64 20.44 13.10
CA HIS A 293 -15.31 21.69 13.55
C HIS A 293 -16.83 21.62 13.43
N LEU A 294 -17.41 20.43 13.61
CA LEU A 294 -18.86 20.27 13.56
C LEU A 294 -19.50 20.93 14.78
N SER A 295 -20.50 21.79 14.53
CA SER A 295 -21.31 22.45 15.57
C SER A 295 -22.78 22.32 15.15
N MET A 296 -23.47 21.36 15.73
CA MET A 296 -24.85 21.00 15.42
C MET A 296 -25.68 20.89 16.71
N SER A 297 -27.01 20.82 16.57
CA SER A 297 -27.87 20.51 17.70
C SER A 297 -27.63 19.10 18.22
N GLU A 298 -27.95 18.84 19.47
CA GLU A 298 -27.79 17.53 20.12
C GLU A 298 -28.48 16.40 19.35
N ILE A 299 -29.67 16.69 18.79
CA ILE A 299 -30.43 15.73 17.96
C ILE A 299 -29.67 15.39 16.68
N GLU A 300 -29.11 16.38 16.00
CA GLU A 300 -28.34 16.18 14.75
C GLU A 300 -27.02 15.44 15.03
N GLU A 301 -26.33 15.80 16.09
CA GLU A 301 -25.10 15.07 16.50
C GLU A 301 -25.42 13.61 16.84
N LYS A 302 -26.55 13.35 17.51
CA LYS A 302 -26.98 11.99 17.82
C LYS A 302 -27.25 11.18 16.54
N ALA A 303 -27.91 11.75 15.53
CA ALA A 303 -28.14 11.10 14.24
C ALA A 303 -26.81 10.76 13.51
N ILE A 304 -25.82 11.66 13.60
CA ILE A 304 -24.49 11.39 13.02
C ILE A 304 -23.78 10.27 13.77
N ARG A 305 -23.80 10.28 15.10
CA ARG A 305 -23.14 9.26 15.94
C ARG A 305 -23.82 7.89 15.89
N SER A 306 -25.15 7.85 15.70
CA SER A 306 -25.88 6.60 15.52
C SER A 306 -25.62 5.90 14.19
N GLY A 307 -24.97 6.60 13.25
CA GLY A 307 -24.65 6.06 11.93
C GLY A 307 -25.68 6.42 10.85
N GLU A 308 -26.75 7.17 11.15
CA GLU A 308 -27.78 7.52 10.16
C GLU A 308 -27.21 8.30 8.98
N LEU A 309 -26.23 9.19 9.20
CA LEU A 309 -25.58 9.93 8.12
C LEU A 309 -24.80 9.02 7.17
N ILE A 310 -23.99 8.10 7.71
CA ILE A 310 -23.22 7.18 6.86
C ILE A 310 -24.14 6.23 6.11
N GLU A 311 -25.17 5.68 6.75
CA GLU A 311 -26.18 4.83 6.11
C GLU A 311 -26.87 5.57 4.95
N PHE A 312 -27.31 6.82 5.16
CA PHE A 312 -27.91 7.63 4.11
C PHE A 312 -26.97 7.86 2.92
N LEU A 313 -25.70 8.19 3.18
CA LEU A 313 -24.70 8.38 2.12
C LEU A 313 -24.45 7.09 1.33
N GLN A 314 -24.46 5.94 2.01
CA GLN A 314 -24.32 4.63 1.41
C GLN A 314 -25.54 4.22 0.57
N GLU A 315 -26.76 4.46 1.07
CA GLU A 315 -28.00 4.15 0.36
C GLU A 315 -28.22 5.01 -0.90
N THR A 316 -27.73 6.26 -0.87
CA THR A 316 -27.84 7.17 -2.01
C THR A 316 -26.79 6.90 -3.09
N GLU A 317 -25.72 6.13 -2.75
CA GLU A 317 -24.68 5.81 -3.71
C GLU A 317 -25.18 4.82 -4.77
N ARG A 318 -25.08 5.25 -6.03
CA ARG A 318 -25.42 4.39 -7.18
C ARG A 318 -24.23 3.52 -7.55
N ILE A 319 -24.37 2.24 -7.24
CA ILE A 319 -23.32 1.27 -7.48
C ILE A 319 -23.30 0.85 -8.94
N GLN A 320 -22.29 1.35 -9.64
CA GLN A 320 -21.96 1.06 -11.02
C GLN A 320 -20.47 0.72 -11.14
N GLN A 321 -19.90 0.86 -12.34
CA GLN A 321 -18.45 0.72 -12.52
C GLN A 321 -17.63 1.78 -11.75
N SER A 322 -18.24 2.95 -11.52
CA SER A 322 -17.65 4.06 -10.77
C SER A 322 -18.52 4.37 -9.57
N PHE A 323 -17.97 4.26 -8.37
CA PHE A 323 -18.69 4.62 -7.13
C PHE A 323 -17.74 5.18 -6.07
N VAL A 324 -18.33 5.88 -5.09
CA VAL A 324 -17.64 6.39 -3.90
C VAL A 324 -18.37 5.88 -2.67
N TRP A 325 -17.79 4.90 -2.00
CA TRP A 325 -18.37 4.27 -0.83
C TRP A 325 -17.76 4.83 0.44
N VAL A 326 -18.57 5.47 1.29
CA VAL A 326 -18.14 5.92 2.61
C VAL A 326 -18.11 4.70 3.54
N ASN A 327 -16.89 4.21 3.81
CA ASN A 327 -16.68 3.04 4.67
C ASN A 327 -16.55 3.40 6.15
N GLU A 328 -16.07 4.60 6.43
CA GLU A 328 -15.84 5.09 7.79
C GLU A 328 -16.18 6.58 7.84
N LEU A 329 -16.96 6.98 8.86
CA LEU A 329 -17.25 8.37 9.16
C LEU A 329 -16.70 8.67 10.57
N LYS A 330 -15.80 9.62 10.67
CA LYS A 330 -15.29 10.13 11.95
C LYS A 330 -15.74 11.56 12.17
N VAL A 331 -16.13 11.88 13.40
CA VAL A 331 -16.39 13.26 13.82
C VAL A 331 -15.29 13.67 14.78
N LYS A 332 -14.51 14.66 14.37
CA LYS A 332 -13.47 15.23 15.23
C LYS A 332 -14.01 16.53 15.83
N LYS A 333 -14.44 16.45 17.07
CA LYS A 333 -14.82 17.64 17.82
C LYS A 333 -13.59 18.51 18.05
N GLN A 334 -13.74 19.80 17.89
CA GLN A 334 -12.73 20.73 18.37
C GLN A 334 -12.79 20.67 19.90
N LEU A 335 -11.77 20.09 20.51
CA LEU A 335 -11.63 20.18 21.96
C LEU A 335 -11.47 21.66 22.29
N VAL A 336 -12.47 22.20 22.99
CA VAL A 336 -12.45 23.57 23.55
C VAL A 336 -11.36 23.68 24.65
N TRP A 337 -10.68 22.56 24.96
CA TRP A 337 -9.79 22.42 26.07
C TRP A 337 -8.36 22.15 25.62
N ASP A 338 -7.45 23.03 26.02
CA ASP A 338 -6.03 22.78 25.92
C ASP A 338 -5.60 21.79 27.02
N GLU A 339 -4.83 20.75 26.64
CA GLU A 339 -4.37 19.69 27.54
C GLU A 339 -3.57 20.31 28.73
N GLU A 340 -2.77 21.36 28.52
CA GLU A 340 -2.04 22.06 29.56
C GLU A 340 -2.97 22.82 30.53
N SER A 341 -4.03 23.40 29.99
CA SER A 341 -5.05 24.08 30.81
C SER A 341 -5.78 23.07 31.72
N LEU A 342 -6.18 21.92 31.22
CA LEU A 342 -6.81 20.86 32.02
C LEU A 342 -5.89 20.29 33.08
N ARG A 343 -4.62 20.05 32.75
CA ARG A 343 -3.59 19.60 33.70
C ARG A 343 -3.38 20.58 34.85
N SER A 344 -3.56 21.89 34.62
CA SER A 344 -3.43 22.96 35.62
C SER A 344 -4.67 23.13 36.51
N GLN A 345 -5.86 22.73 36.00
CA GLN A 345 -7.13 22.90 36.70
C GLN A 345 -7.35 21.87 37.84
N SER A 346 -6.90 20.62 37.63
CA SER A 346 -7.13 19.57 38.60
C SER A 346 -6.04 18.49 38.57
N PRO A 347 -5.56 18.03 39.75
CA PRO A 347 -4.69 16.86 39.86
C PRO A 347 -5.29 15.60 39.22
N PHE A 348 -6.62 15.46 39.23
CA PHE A 348 -7.34 14.36 38.62
C PHE A 348 -7.12 14.32 37.09
N TYR A 349 -7.30 15.46 36.40
CA TYR A 349 -7.07 15.51 34.96
C TYR A 349 -5.60 15.25 34.60
N LYS A 350 -4.68 15.75 35.41
CA LYS A 350 -3.26 15.49 35.21
C LYS A 350 -2.95 13.99 35.31
N GLU A 351 -3.40 13.34 36.39
CA GLU A 351 -3.16 11.90 36.61
C GLU A 351 -3.80 11.03 35.54
N MET A 352 -5.03 11.33 35.13
CA MET A 352 -5.76 10.63 34.06
C MET A 352 -5.02 10.73 32.73
N LEU A 353 -4.57 11.92 32.33
CA LEU A 353 -3.86 12.15 31.08
C LEU A 353 -2.47 11.50 31.09
N ASP A 354 -1.80 11.45 32.26
CA ASP A 354 -0.50 10.76 32.40
C ASP A 354 -0.63 9.23 32.35
N LEU A 355 -1.75 8.70 32.82
CA LEU A 355 -2.06 7.27 32.71
C LEU A 355 -2.35 6.81 31.27
N ALA A 356 -2.92 7.67 30.42
CA ALA A 356 -3.23 7.33 29.04
C ALA A 356 -1.97 7.42 28.16
N ASN A 357 -1.25 6.30 28.03
CA ASN A 357 -0.02 6.16 27.26
C ASN A 357 0.02 4.85 26.47
N GLU A 358 1.00 4.70 25.58
CA GLU A 358 1.14 3.55 24.69
C GLU A 358 1.32 2.22 25.46
N GLU A 359 1.94 2.24 26.63
CA GLU A 359 2.15 1.04 27.44
C GLU A 359 0.82 0.45 27.94
N ILE A 360 -0.16 1.30 28.26
CA ILE A 360 -1.50 0.87 28.65
C ILE A 360 -2.25 0.22 27.48
N VAL A 361 -2.14 0.79 26.28
CA VAL A 361 -2.74 0.21 25.05
C VAL A 361 -2.20 -1.20 24.82
N LEU A 362 -0.88 -1.37 24.90
CA LEU A 362 -0.25 -2.68 24.73
C LEU A 362 -0.71 -3.68 25.80
N LYS A 363 -0.82 -3.25 27.07
CA LYS A 363 -1.34 -4.10 28.15
C LYS A 363 -2.80 -4.50 27.92
N ALA A 364 -3.65 -3.56 27.50
CA ALA A 364 -5.06 -3.80 27.23
C ALA A 364 -5.28 -4.76 26.07
N LEU A 365 -4.46 -4.67 25.04
CA LEU A 365 -4.57 -5.54 23.85
C LEU A 365 -3.81 -6.87 23.97
N SER A 366 -2.91 -7.01 24.96
CA SER A 366 -2.14 -8.24 25.16
C SER A 366 -2.97 -9.52 25.24
N PRO A 367 -4.18 -9.56 25.87
CA PRO A 367 -5.03 -10.75 25.85
C PRO A 367 -5.51 -11.15 24.46
N LEU A 368 -5.77 -10.16 23.56
CA LEU A 368 -6.19 -10.40 22.18
C LEU A 368 -5.05 -10.96 21.33
N TYR A 369 -3.84 -10.43 21.47
CA TYR A 369 -2.66 -10.94 20.77
C TYR A 369 -2.26 -12.35 21.21
N ARG A 370 -2.53 -12.73 22.47
CA ARG A 370 -2.29 -14.07 22.99
C ARG A 370 -3.42 -15.08 22.69
N HIS A 371 -4.56 -14.63 22.21
CA HIS A 371 -5.69 -15.50 21.93
C HIS A 371 -5.51 -16.21 20.59
N LYS A 372 -5.50 -17.56 20.60
CA LYS A 372 -5.19 -18.43 19.43
C LYS A 372 -5.98 -18.11 18.15
N GLN A 373 -7.21 -17.63 18.28
CA GLN A 373 -8.04 -17.27 17.13
C GLN A 373 -7.90 -15.80 16.76
N ALA A 374 -7.83 -14.89 17.76
CA ALA A 374 -7.72 -13.46 17.52
C ALA A 374 -6.36 -13.08 16.88
N SER A 375 -5.26 -13.67 17.35
CA SER A 375 -3.92 -13.42 16.81
C SER A 375 -3.72 -13.78 15.32
N ARG A 376 -4.65 -14.53 14.74
CA ARG A 376 -4.65 -14.82 13.28
C ARG A 376 -5.26 -13.69 12.45
N TRP A 377 -5.97 -12.77 13.10
CA TRP A 377 -6.78 -11.74 12.43
C TRP A 377 -6.44 -10.32 12.89
N ILE A 378 -5.56 -10.19 13.87
CA ILE A 378 -5.17 -8.89 14.45
C ILE A 378 -3.66 -8.79 14.32
N ASP A 379 -3.21 -7.87 13.48
CA ASP A 379 -1.79 -7.50 13.37
C ASP A 379 -1.35 -6.71 14.61
N GLU A 380 -0.06 -6.79 14.95
CA GLU A 380 0.50 -5.92 15.98
C GLU A 380 0.38 -4.46 15.54
N LEU A 381 -0.07 -3.62 16.47
CA LEU A 381 -0.22 -2.18 16.23
C LEU A 381 1.13 -1.52 16.03
N SER A 382 1.29 -0.76 14.95
CA SER A 382 2.43 0.13 14.79
C SER A 382 2.47 1.20 15.89
N LEU A 383 3.63 1.81 16.11
CA LEU A 383 3.75 2.93 17.06
C LEU A 383 2.81 4.10 16.73
N THR A 384 2.53 4.30 15.46
CA THR A 384 1.59 5.32 14.99
C THR A 384 0.16 4.97 15.40
N ASP A 385 -0.27 3.71 15.19
CA ASP A 385 -1.60 3.25 15.61
C ASP A 385 -1.80 3.33 17.13
N GLN A 386 -0.76 2.98 17.89
CA GLN A 386 -0.79 3.08 19.36
C GLN A 386 -1.01 4.52 19.81
N LYS A 387 -0.31 5.48 19.20
CA LYS A 387 -0.48 6.92 19.49
C LYS A 387 -1.87 7.42 19.11
N GLU A 388 -2.41 7.00 17.97
CA GLU A 388 -3.78 7.35 17.56
C GLU A 388 -4.81 6.82 18.58
N ILE A 389 -4.70 5.55 18.99
CA ILE A 389 -5.60 4.96 19.99
C ILE A 389 -5.50 5.71 21.33
N VAL A 390 -4.30 6.10 21.76
CA VAL A 390 -4.13 6.90 22.99
C VAL A 390 -4.81 8.26 22.83
N ALA A 391 -4.63 8.93 21.70
CA ALA A 391 -5.25 10.24 21.44
C ALA A 391 -6.78 10.13 21.41
N ASP A 392 -7.33 9.14 20.69
CA ASP A 392 -8.77 8.90 20.60
C ASP A 392 -9.36 8.54 22.00
N ALA A 393 -8.65 7.73 22.79
CA ALA A 393 -9.09 7.35 24.14
C ALA A 393 -9.07 8.56 25.11
N LYS A 394 -8.03 9.40 25.04
CA LYS A 394 -7.97 10.65 25.82
C LYS A 394 -9.13 11.57 25.46
N GLN A 395 -9.38 11.75 24.17
CA GLN A 395 -10.47 12.58 23.70
C GLN A 395 -11.83 12.06 24.21
N LEU A 396 -12.10 10.78 24.05
CA LEU A 396 -13.34 10.15 24.52
C LEU A 396 -13.54 10.29 26.02
N LEU A 397 -12.47 10.08 26.83
CA LEU A 397 -12.53 10.25 28.28
C LEU A 397 -12.85 11.69 28.68
N LEU A 398 -12.25 12.67 28.01
CA LEU A 398 -12.51 14.09 28.26
C LEU A 398 -13.93 14.47 27.87
N GLU A 399 -14.45 13.99 26.74
CA GLU A 399 -15.83 14.23 26.33
C GLU A 399 -16.83 13.69 27.38
N LEU A 400 -16.64 12.44 27.80
CA LEU A 400 -17.51 11.81 28.82
C LEU A 400 -17.47 12.51 30.18
N LEU A 401 -16.32 13.05 30.56
CA LEU A 401 -16.18 13.74 31.85
C LEU A 401 -16.78 15.17 31.81
N VAL A 402 -16.70 15.84 30.67
CA VAL A 402 -17.24 17.20 30.50
C VAL A 402 -18.76 17.16 30.29
N GLU A 403 -19.27 16.20 29.52
CA GLU A 403 -20.72 16.02 29.37
C GLU A 403 -21.40 15.62 30.68
N GLY A 404 -20.75 14.80 31.53
CA GLY A 404 -21.29 14.37 32.84
C GLY A 404 -21.26 15.46 33.95
N VAL A 405 -20.62 16.61 33.72
CA VAL A 405 -20.61 17.74 34.67
C VAL A 405 -21.75 18.74 34.39
N ASN A 406 -22.38 18.64 33.22
CA ASN A 406 -23.47 19.53 32.80
C ASN A 406 -24.89 18.93 33.04
N GLU A 407 -24.99 17.73 33.60
CA GLU A 407 -26.21 17.15 34.20
C GLU A 407 -26.23 17.37 35.76
#